data_646299ca3c44b9b9f66d559fe53d0c69
#
_entry.id   646299ca3c44b9b9f66d559fe53d0c69
#
_cell.length_a   1.000
_cell.length_b   1.000
_cell.length_c   1.000
_cell.angle_alpha   90.00
_cell.angle_beta   90.00
_cell.angle_gamma   90.00
#
_symmetry.space_group_name_H-M   'P 1'
#
loop_
_entity.id
_entity.type
_entity.pdbx_description
1 polymer ?
#
loop_
_entity_poly.entity_id
_entity_poly.type
_entity_poly.pdbx_seq_one_letter_code
_entity_poly.pdbx_strand_id
1 'polypeptide(L)'
;LGTMNYYFKPVRELPTGRGFADFVYIPKPEYINDYPALVVELKWNQTAETAMQQIKEKKYPDSLRGYTGNLLLVAINYDKKTKKHQCLIEKVV
;
A
#
# COMPACT_ATOMS: atom_id res chain seq x y z
N LEU A 1 -14.58 -6.39 -4.75
CA LEU A 1 -15.57 -6.17 -5.61
C LEU A 1 -15.97 -4.73 -5.89
N GLY A 2 -16.56 -3.99 -4.95
CA GLY A 2 -16.86 -2.58 -5.18
C GLY A 2 -15.63 -1.76 -5.50
N THR A 3 -14.49 -2.04 -4.85
CA THR A 3 -13.24 -1.35 -5.08
C THR A 3 -12.69 -1.52 -6.48
N MET A 4 -12.99 -2.64 -7.14
CA MET A 4 -12.46 -2.91 -8.48
C MET A 4 -13.07 -1.99 -9.54
N ASN A 5 -14.21 -1.38 -9.25
CA ASN A 5 -14.83 -0.44 -10.17
C ASN A 5 -14.13 0.92 -10.21
N TYR A 6 -13.47 1.29 -9.12
CA TYR A 6 -12.84 2.60 -8.95
C TYR A 6 -11.34 2.58 -9.19
N TYR A 7 -10.73 1.40 -9.04
CA TYR A 7 -9.29 1.22 -9.13
C TYR A 7 -8.94 0.35 -10.33
N PHE A 8 -7.75 0.60 -10.86
CA PHE A 8 -7.13 -0.39 -11.75
C PHE A 8 -6.84 -1.65 -10.95
N LYS A 9 -6.64 -2.77 -11.66
CA LYS A 9 -6.23 -4.01 -10.99
C LYS A 9 -4.98 -3.74 -10.16
N PRO A 10 -4.93 -4.22 -8.89
CA PRO A 10 -3.77 -3.97 -8.04
C PRO A 10 -2.50 -4.49 -8.67
N VAL A 11 -1.45 -3.69 -8.58
CA VAL A 11 -0.12 -4.11 -9.01
C VAL A 11 0.55 -4.78 -7.82
N ARG A 12 0.86 -6.07 -7.98
CA ARG A 12 1.60 -6.80 -6.97
C ARG A 12 3.07 -6.76 -7.33
N GLU A 13 3.87 -6.22 -6.43
CA GLU A 13 5.31 -6.19 -6.61
C GLU A 13 5.89 -7.53 -6.18
N LEU A 14 6.74 -8.10 -7.02
CA LEU A 14 7.40 -9.36 -6.69
C LEU A 14 8.41 -9.13 -5.57
N PRO A 15 8.53 -10.08 -4.61
CA PRO A 15 9.50 -9.95 -3.53
C PRO A 15 10.91 -10.21 -4.04
N THR A 16 11.46 -9.25 -4.76
CA THR A 16 12.79 -9.38 -5.35
C THR A 16 13.91 -8.94 -4.41
N GLY A 17 13.58 -8.55 -3.19
CA GLY A 17 14.53 -7.93 -2.27
C GLY A 17 14.89 -6.52 -2.63
N ARG A 18 14.21 -5.94 -3.61
CA ARG A 18 14.47 -4.59 -4.09
C ARG A 18 13.71 -3.52 -3.33
N GLY A 19 12.91 -3.93 -2.36
CA GLY A 19 12.23 -2.99 -1.49
C GLY A 19 11.00 -2.33 -2.07
N PHE A 20 10.27 -3.00 -2.94
CA PHE A 20 8.96 -2.52 -3.40
C PHE A 20 7.86 -2.91 -2.42
N ALA A 21 6.80 -2.13 -2.37
CA ALA A 21 5.62 -2.49 -1.58
C ALA A 21 4.96 -3.75 -2.12
N ASP A 22 4.21 -4.46 -1.26
CA ASP A 22 3.57 -5.71 -1.67
C ASP A 22 2.46 -5.48 -2.68
N PHE A 23 1.65 -4.43 -2.48
CA PHE A 23 0.55 -4.10 -3.38
C PHE A 23 0.45 -2.61 -3.58
N VAL A 24 0.05 -2.21 -4.78
CA VAL A 24 -0.24 -0.82 -5.10
C VAL A 24 -1.60 -0.76 -5.79
N TYR A 25 -2.49 0.07 -5.25
CA TYR A 25 -3.81 0.32 -5.82
C TYR A 25 -3.85 1.74 -6.35
N ILE A 26 -4.15 1.89 -7.65
CA ILE A 26 -4.18 3.19 -8.31
C ILE A 26 -5.61 3.44 -8.81
N PRO A 27 -6.26 4.54 -8.40
CA PRO A 27 -7.60 4.82 -8.90
C PRO A 27 -7.57 5.11 -10.38
N LYS A 28 -8.66 4.77 -11.06
CA LYS A 28 -8.84 5.13 -12.46
C LYS A 28 -8.88 6.66 -12.59
N PRO A 29 -8.48 7.22 -13.75
CA PRO A 29 -8.38 8.68 -13.89
C PRO A 29 -9.64 9.44 -13.49
N GLU A 30 -10.83 8.88 -13.78
CA GLU A 30 -12.09 9.52 -13.44
C GLU A 30 -12.37 9.57 -11.94
N TYR A 31 -11.62 8.82 -11.12
CA TYR A 31 -11.84 8.73 -9.67
C TYR A 31 -10.69 9.26 -8.84
N ILE A 32 -9.68 9.87 -9.46
CA ILE A 32 -8.48 10.36 -8.75
C ILE A 32 -8.84 11.35 -7.65
N ASN A 33 -9.84 12.19 -7.87
CA ASN A 33 -10.23 13.20 -6.89
C ASN A 33 -11.07 12.64 -5.74
N ASP A 34 -11.65 11.45 -5.92
CA ASP A 34 -12.55 10.86 -4.95
C ASP A 34 -11.89 9.76 -4.11
N TYR A 35 -10.86 9.10 -4.65
CA TYR A 35 -10.22 7.96 -4.00
C TYR A 35 -8.70 8.10 -4.05
N PRO A 36 -7.99 7.78 -2.95
CA PRO A 36 -6.53 7.85 -2.94
C PRO A 36 -5.92 6.64 -3.59
N ALA A 37 -4.68 6.77 -4.03
CA ALA A 37 -3.85 5.61 -4.30
C ALA A 37 -3.40 5.00 -2.98
N LEU A 38 -3.22 3.68 -2.95
CA LEU A 38 -2.82 2.96 -1.75
C LEU A 38 -1.53 2.19 -2.02
N VAL A 39 -0.56 2.36 -1.12
CA VAL A 39 0.66 1.54 -1.11
C VAL A 39 0.59 0.68 0.13
N VAL A 40 0.53 -0.63 -0.05
CA VAL A 40 0.25 -1.58 1.04
C VAL A 40 1.44 -2.48 1.29
N GLU A 41 1.82 -2.59 2.56
CA GLU A 41 2.85 -3.50 3.03
C GLU A 41 2.24 -4.47 4.03
N LEU A 42 2.45 -5.77 3.81
CA LEU A 42 1.96 -6.82 4.69
C LEU A 42 3.15 -7.44 5.44
N LYS A 43 3.00 -7.60 6.74
CA LYS A 43 4.00 -8.26 7.58
C LYS A 43 3.34 -9.33 8.46
N TRP A 44 4.16 -10.27 8.90
CA TRP A 44 3.73 -11.38 9.73
C TRP A 44 4.60 -11.44 10.98
N ASN A 45 3.99 -11.49 12.15
CA ASN A 45 4.69 -11.65 13.42
C ASN A 45 5.76 -10.59 13.66
N GLN A 46 5.51 -9.37 13.18
CA GLN A 46 6.36 -8.20 13.41
C GLN A 46 5.50 -7.12 14.04
N THR A 47 5.58 -5.89 13.55
CA THR A 47 4.73 -4.79 14.02
C THR A 47 4.26 -3.98 12.81
N ALA A 48 3.12 -3.30 12.98
CA ALA A 48 2.65 -2.38 11.94
C ALA A 48 3.62 -1.20 11.78
N GLU A 49 4.27 -0.79 12.87
CA GLU A 49 5.30 0.25 12.84
C GLU A 49 6.48 -0.15 11.94
N THR A 50 6.95 -1.39 12.07
CA THR A 50 8.03 -1.89 11.21
C THR A 50 7.59 -1.91 9.75
N ALA A 51 6.36 -2.34 9.50
CA ALA A 51 5.81 -2.35 8.13
C ALA A 51 5.75 -0.92 7.57
N MET A 52 5.29 0.04 8.36
CA MET A 52 5.22 1.43 7.92
C MET A 52 6.61 2.00 7.65
N GLN A 53 7.57 1.70 8.50
CA GLN A 53 8.96 2.11 8.28
C GLN A 53 9.48 1.59 6.96
N GLN A 54 9.20 0.33 6.65
CA GLN A 54 9.66 -0.28 5.41
C GLN A 54 9.01 0.34 4.18
N ILE A 55 7.72 0.68 4.24
CA ILE A 55 7.08 1.40 3.15
C ILE A 55 7.82 2.70 2.84
N LYS A 56 8.16 3.44 3.89
CA LYS A 56 8.81 4.75 3.74
C LYS A 56 10.21 4.63 3.16
N GLU A 57 10.87 3.51 3.38
CA GLU A 57 12.23 3.28 2.87
C GLU A 57 12.22 2.72 1.45
N LYS A 58 11.11 2.17 1.00
CA LYS A 58 11.01 1.53 -0.31
C LYS A 58 10.81 2.55 -1.41
N LYS A 59 11.27 2.18 -2.60
CA LYS A 59 11.00 2.97 -3.79
C LYS A 59 9.56 2.77 -4.23
N TYR A 60 8.93 3.82 -4.68
CA TYR A 60 7.62 3.69 -5.30
C TYR A 60 7.76 3.05 -6.67
N PRO A 61 6.82 2.17 -7.06
CA PRO A 61 6.87 1.57 -8.39
C PRO A 61 6.67 2.60 -9.49
N ASP A 62 7.08 2.24 -10.70
CA ASP A 62 6.95 3.14 -11.86
C ASP A 62 5.51 3.55 -12.11
N SER A 63 4.55 2.69 -11.74
CA SER A 63 3.13 2.99 -11.89
C SER A 63 2.67 4.22 -11.10
N LEU A 64 3.44 4.63 -10.08
CA LEU A 64 3.15 5.83 -9.30
C LEU A 64 3.96 7.04 -9.75
N ARG A 65 4.84 6.88 -10.73
CA ARG A 65 5.64 7.98 -11.23
C ARG A 65 4.73 9.01 -11.88
N GLY A 66 4.84 10.26 -11.42
CA GLY A 66 4.00 11.33 -11.94
C GLY A 66 2.57 11.34 -11.42
N TYR A 67 2.23 10.43 -10.50
CA TYR A 67 0.90 10.42 -9.89
C TYR A 67 0.69 11.69 -9.07
N THR A 68 -0.41 12.40 -9.33
CA THR A 68 -0.68 13.70 -8.71
C THR A 68 -1.82 13.67 -7.69
N GLY A 69 -2.51 12.53 -7.55
CA GLY A 69 -3.61 12.40 -6.60
C GLY A 69 -3.15 12.16 -5.18
N ASN A 70 -4.11 11.94 -4.29
CA ASN A 70 -3.81 11.60 -2.90
C ASN A 70 -3.21 10.20 -2.80
N LEU A 71 -2.29 10.03 -1.87
CA LEU A 71 -1.59 8.77 -1.66
C LEU A 71 -1.61 8.42 -0.19
N LEU A 72 -2.02 7.18 0.12
CA LEU A 72 -2.00 6.65 1.48
C LEU A 72 -1.02 5.47 1.56
N LEU A 73 -0.25 5.45 2.63
CA LEU A 73 0.58 4.31 2.99
C LEU A 73 -0.19 3.46 3.99
N VAL A 74 -0.32 2.17 3.70
CA VAL A 74 -1.10 1.24 4.53
C VAL A 74 -0.18 0.11 4.96
N ALA A 75 0.08 0.02 6.26
CA ALA A 75 0.92 -1.01 6.84
C ALA A 75 0.04 -1.95 7.66
N ILE A 76 0.11 -3.23 7.37
CA ILE A 76 -0.70 -4.25 8.05
C ILE A 76 0.23 -5.32 8.60
N ASN A 77 0.07 -5.66 9.87
CA ASN A 77 0.78 -6.77 10.49
C ASN A 77 -0.20 -7.77 11.05
N TYR A 78 0.02 -9.04 10.78
CA TYR A 78 -0.74 -10.14 11.37
C TYR A 78 0.13 -10.87 12.38
N ASP A 79 -0.37 -11.00 13.63
CA ASP A 79 0.30 -11.76 14.67
C ASP A 79 -0.33 -13.16 14.76
N LYS A 80 0.42 -14.17 14.43
CA LYS A 80 -0.04 -15.54 14.38
C LYS A 80 -0.40 -16.08 15.76
N LYS A 81 0.30 -15.64 16.80
CA LYS A 81 0.03 -16.11 18.17
C LYS A 81 -1.28 -15.56 18.71
N THR A 82 -1.48 -14.27 18.58
CA THR A 82 -2.70 -13.62 19.08
C THR A 82 -3.83 -13.65 18.08
N LYS A 83 -3.52 -13.96 16.80
CA LYS A 83 -4.45 -13.93 15.66
C LYS A 83 -5.07 -12.55 15.46
N LYS A 84 -4.31 -11.50 15.79
CA LYS A 84 -4.77 -10.12 15.65
C LYS A 84 -4.04 -9.44 14.52
N HIS A 85 -4.76 -8.52 13.86
CA HIS A 85 -4.20 -7.62 12.86
C HIS A 85 -3.99 -6.26 13.47
N GLN A 86 -2.93 -5.59 13.04
CA GLN A 86 -2.72 -4.17 13.30
C GLN A 86 -2.58 -3.46 11.98
N CYS A 87 -3.16 -2.28 11.87
CA CYS A 87 -3.13 -1.49 10.65
C CYS A 87 -2.75 -0.05 10.99
N LEU A 88 -1.77 0.48 10.27
CA LEU A 88 -1.42 1.89 10.34
C LEU A 88 -1.61 2.49 8.95
N ILE A 89 -2.16 3.69 8.91
CA ILE A 89 -2.39 4.42 7.67
C ILE A 89 -1.81 5.81 7.81
N GLU A 90 -0.97 6.21 6.86
CA GLU A 90 -0.41 7.56 6.82
C GLU A 90 -0.66 8.18 5.45
N LYS A 91 -1.06 9.45 5.46
CA LYS A 91 -1.22 10.21 4.24
C LYS A 91 0.12 10.80 3.83
N VAL A 92 0.45 10.65 2.56
CA VAL A 92 1.63 11.31 1.99
C VAL A 92 1.23 12.71 1.58
N VAL A 93 1.97 13.67 2.11
CA VAL A 93 1.69 15.09 1.85
C VAL A 93 2.60 15.62 0.76
#